data_52d721f348c9c846a29b0eaace218902
#
_entry.id   52d721f348c9c846a29b0eaace218902
#
_cell.length_a   1.000
_cell.length_b   1.000
_cell.length_c   1.000
_cell.angle_alpha   90.00
_cell.angle_beta   90.00
_cell.angle_gamma   90.00
#
_symmetry.space_group_name_H-M   'P 1'
#
loop_
_entity.id
_entity.type
_entity.pdbx_description
1 polymer ?
#
loop_
_entity_poly.entity_id
_entity_poly.type
_entity_poly.pdbx_seq_one_letter_code
_entity_poly.pdbx_strand_id
1 'polypeptide(L)'
;MNSAPVVESRRPSVGRLIGFLILLVGVSWALGAFAAFPLMLSAPHEGVLKVAFKHVTTFQREGRALSREELEKLPLHMRPQNQERSRTGTRVDTVVLVDLDGRHLLQKTYRPSGLRHDGPTFAYEEVAVPAGRYRLKAMLAEAAKGAGDGEQRRLWQLEEEVDIRPRQVLLIDFSEEAGLSVR
;
A
#
# COMPACT_ATOMS: atom_id res chain seq x y z
N MET A 1 20.57 24.00 60.12
CA MET A 1 19.31 24.69 59.84
C MET A 1 19.33 25.02 58.34
N ASN A 2 18.60 24.27 57.58
CA ASN A 2 18.63 24.37 56.14
C ASN A 2 17.35 25.08 55.67
N SER A 3 17.49 26.36 55.29
CA SER A 3 16.41 27.18 54.80
C SER A 3 16.08 26.81 53.38
N ALA A 4 14.93 26.19 53.14
CA ALA A 4 14.45 25.91 51.77
C ALA A 4 14.13 27.23 51.04
N PRO A 5 14.47 27.35 49.74
CA PRO A 5 14.16 28.56 48.97
C PRO A 5 12.64 28.69 48.79
N VAL A 6 12.09 29.81 49.18
CA VAL A 6 10.70 30.18 48.94
C VAL A 6 10.55 30.46 47.42
N VAL A 7 9.86 29.59 46.72
CA VAL A 7 9.48 29.78 45.32
C VAL A 7 8.41 30.87 45.29
N GLU A 8 8.82 32.07 44.94
CA GLU A 8 7.93 33.23 44.76
C GLU A 8 7.09 33.02 43.48
N SER A 9 5.84 32.67 43.66
CA SER A 9 4.87 32.48 42.57
C SER A 9 4.55 33.85 41.95
N ARG A 10 5.27 34.23 40.91
CA ARG A 10 4.99 35.43 40.11
C ARG A 10 3.63 35.25 39.43
N ARG A 11 2.61 35.94 39.91
CA ARG A 11 1.30 36.02 39.21
C ARG A 11 1.50 36.64 37.82
N PRO A 12 1.02 36.00 36.74
CA PRO A 12 1.13 36.58 35.41
C PRO A 12 0.43 37.94 35.35
N SER A 13 1.06 38.94 34.76
CA SER A 13 0.45 40.25 34.57
C SER A 13 -0.75 40.12 33.62
N VAL A 14 -1.85 40.83 33.91
CA VAL A 14 -3.09 40.80 33.13
C VAL A 14 -2.84 41.00 31.63
N GLY A 15 -1.88 41.89 31.27
CA GLY A 15 -1.49 42.07 29.87
C GLY A 15 -0.91 40.85 29.18
N ARG A 16 -0.14 40.01 29.93
CA ARG A 16 0.38 38.73 29.36
C ARG A 16 -0.73 37.72 29.16
N LEU A 17 -1.72 37.71 30.06
CA LEU A 17 -2.88 36.81 29.96
C LEU A 17 -3.75 37.18 28.74
N ILE A 18 -4.00 38.48 28.51
CA ILE A 18 -4.73 38.98 27.35
C ILE A 18 -3.96 38.67 26.07
N GLY A 19 -2.66 38.90 26.04
CA GLY A 19 -1.82 38.58 24.88
C GLY A 19 -1.85 37.08 24.53
N PHE A 20 -1.82 36.22 25.55
CA PHE A 20 -1.92 34.76 25.36
C PHE A 20 -3.29 34.36 24.79
N LEU A 21 -4.39 34.94 25.29
CA LEU A 21 -5.73 34.67 24.81
C LEU A 21 -5.91 35.10 23.34
N ILE A 22 -5.40 36.27 22.96
CA ILE A 22 -5.44 36.77 21.58
C ILE A 22 -4.66 35.82 20.66
N LEU A 23 -3.46 35.39 21.08
CA LEU A 23 -2.66 34.43 20.34
C LEU A 23 -3.40 33.10 20.15
N LEU A 24 -4.01 32.58 21.20
CA LEU A 24 -4.73 31.31 21.19
C LEU A 24 -5.95 31.37 20.26
N VAL A 25 -6.73 32.45 20.32
CA VAL A 25 -7.86 32.69 19.41
C VAL A 25 -7.37 32.81 17.97
N GLY A 26 -6.29 33.55 17.72
CA GLY A 26 -5.71 33.71 16.39
C GLY A 26 -5.23 32.40 15.78
N VAL A 27 -4.52 31.59 16.56
CA VAL A 27 -4.05 30.25 16.14
C VAL A 27 -5.23 29.33 15.88
N SER A 28 -6.23 29.31 16.76
CA SER A 28 -7.42 28.48 16.58
C SER A 28 -8.21 28.87 15.33
N TRP A 29 -8.34 30.16 15.06
CA TRP A 29 -9.00 30.67 13.86
C TRP A 29 -8.21 30.30 12.60
N ALA A 30 -6.88 30.44 12.60
CA ALA A 30 -6.02 30.08 11.48
C ALA A 30 -6.08 28.57 11.17
N LEU A 31 -6.07 27.71 12.21
CA LEU A 31 -6.24 26.26 12.06
C LEU A 31 -7.62 25.91 11.52
N GLY A 32 -8.67 26.57 11.98
CA GLY A 32 -10.03 26.37 11.45
C GLY A 32 -10.16 26.80 9.97
N ALA A 33 -9.58 27.92 9.61
CA ALA A 33 -9.54 28.39 8.22
C ALA A 33 -8.74 27.45 7.33
N PHE A 34 -7.61 26.91 7.82
CA PHE A 34 -6.80 25.94 7.09
C PHE A 34 -7.54 24.59 6.92
N ALA A 35 -8.24 24.12 7.96
CA ALA A 35 -9.04 22.89 7.90
C ALA A 35 -10.26 23.00 6.96
N ALA A 36 -10.78 24.21 6.77
CA ALA A 36 -11.88 24.48 5.83
C ALA A 36 -11.42 24.57 4.37
N PHE A 37 -10.10 24.56 4.12
CA PHE A 37 -9.58 24.62 2.75
C PHE A 37 -9.85 23.29 2.04
N PRO A 38 -10.62 23.26 0.93
CA PRO A 38 -10.94 22.02 0.23
C PRO A 38 -9.65 21.48 -0.42
N LEU A 39 -9.07 20.44 0.19
CA LEU A 39 -7.98 19.68 -0.44
C LEU A 39 -8.58 18.87 -1.60
N MET A 40 -8.60 19.44 -2.78
CA MET A 40 -8.97 18.73 -4.00
C MET A 40 -7.82 17.84 -4.42
N LEU A 41 -7.82 16.58 -3.96
CA LEU A 41 -6.82 15.56 -4.29
C LEU A 41 -6.95 15.05 -5.74
N SER A 42 -8.07 15.33 -6.41
CA SER A 42 -8.31 15.00 -7.83
C SER A 42 -9.10 16.08 -8.52
N ALA A 43 -8.89 16.23 -9.83
CA ALA A 43 -9.66 17.20 -10.62
C ALA A 43 -11.16 16.85 -10.60
N PRO A 44 -12.06 17.87 -10.68
CA PRO A 44 -13.50 17.66 -10.55
C PRO A 44 -14.11 16.75 -11.63
N HIS A 45 -13.38 16.52 -12.73
CA HIS A 45 -13.81 15.68 -13.87
C HIS A 45 -13.07 14.34 -13.94
N GLU A 46 -12.29 14.00 -12.94
CA GLU A 46 -11.51 12.76 -12.90
C GLU A 46 -12.08 11.78 -11.88
N GLY A 47 -12.01 10.50 -12.20
CA GLY A 47 -12.09 9.41 -11.27
C GLY A 47 -10.70 8.92 -10.89
N VAL A 48 -10.62 8.00 -9.95
CA VAL A 48 -9.36 7.39 -9.50
C VAL A 48 -9.45 5.89 -9.70
N LEU A 49 -8.51 5.36 -10.48
CA LEU A 49 -8.29 3.92 -10.60
C LEU A 49 -7.28 3.52 -9.54
N LYS A 50 -7.69 2.62 -8.64
CA LYS A 50 -6.83 2.04 -7.61
C LYS A 50 -6.52 0.60 -7.94
N VAL A 51 -5.25 0.24 -7.82
CA VAL A 51 -4.81 -1.16 -7.89
C VAL A 51 -4.28 -1.53 -6.52
N ALA A 52 -4.95 -2.46 -5.85
CA ALA A 52 -4.56 -2.88 -4.50
C ALA A 52 -4.69 -4.39 -4.37
N PHE A 53 -3.59 -5.09 -4.11
CA PHE A 53 -3.62 -6.53 -3.90
C PHE A 53 -2.49 -7.04 -3.02
N LYS A 54 -2.71 -8.25 -2.54
CA LYS A 54 -1.71 -9.10 -1.90
C LYS A 54 -1.65 -10.41 -2.67
N HIS A 55 -0.47 -10.76 -3.17
CA HIS A 55 -0.25 -12.00 -3.92
C HIS A 55 0.93 -12.79 -3.36
N VAL A 56 0.75 -14.10 -3.24
CA VAL A 56 1.80 -15.02 -2.78
C VAL A 56 2.36 -15.74 -4.00
N THR A 57 3.46 -15.20 -4.54
CA THR A 57 4.10 -15.74 -5.74
C THR A 57 4.78 -17.09 -5.50
N THR A 58 5.06 -17.82 -6.56
CA THR A 58 5.82 -19.07 -6.53
C THR A 58 7.27 -18.81 -6.11
N PHE A 59 7.94 -19.83 -5.59
CA PHE A 59 9.38 -19.76 -5.31
C PHE A 59 10.17 -19.87 -6.60
N GLN A 60 11.12 -18.96 -6.79
CA GLN A 60 12.04 -19.00 -7.92
C GLN A 60 13.06 -20.14 -7.77
N ARG A 61 13.53 -20.31 -6.56
CA ARG A 61 14.41 -21.40 -6.16
C ARG A 61 13.82 -22.00 -4.88
N GLU A 62 13.39 -23.22 -4.94
CA GLU A 62 13.00 -23.94 -3.72
C GLU A 62 14.25 -24.07 -2.87
N GLY A 63 14.29 -23.35 -1.77
CA GLY A 63 15.28 -23.57 -0.73
C GLY A 63 15.03 -24.94 -0.10
N ARG A 64 16.05 -25.52 0.51
CA ARG A 64 15.93 -26.74 1.29
C ARG A 64 14.85 -26.56 2.35
N ALA A 65 13.81 -27.40 2.34
CA ALA A 65 12.87 -27.45 3.44
C ALA A 65 13.64 -27.82 4.71
N LEU A 66 13.37 -27.11 5.81
CA LEU A 66 13.96 -27.46 7.09
C LEU A 66 13.55 -28.88 7.45
N SER A 67 14.51 -29.71 7.85
CA SER A 67 14.24 -31.05 8.33
C SER A 67 13.46 -30.98 9.64
N ARG A 68 12.77 -32.10 9.99
CA ARG A 68 12.03 -32.17 11.25
C ARG A 68 12.91 -31.88 12.46
N GLU A 69 14.16 -32.37 12.43
CA GLU A 69 15.15 -32.15 13.49
C GLU A 69 15.59 -30.70 13.60
N GLU A 70 15.71 -29.99 12.46
CA GLU A 70 16.03 -28.55 12.43
C GLU A 70 14.84 -27.72 12.94
N LEU A 71 13.61 -28.13 12.64
CA LEU A 71 12.39 -27.50 13.16
C LEU A 71 12.25 -27.68 14.68
N GLU A 72 12.61 -28.85 15.20
CA GLU A 72 12.57 -29.15 16.65
C GLU A 72 13.59 -28.32 17.45
N LYS A 73 14.71 -27.95 16.84
CA LYS A 73 15.73 -27.09 17.44
C LYS A 73 15.33 -25.63 17.51
N LEU A 74 14.31 -25.20 16.72
CA LEU A 74 13.82 -23.84 16.77
C LEU A 74 12.91 -23.61 18.00
N PRO A 75 12.99 -22.44 18.64
CA PRO A 75 12.05 -22.03 19.66
C PRO A 75 10.61 -22.11 19.15
N LEU A 76 9.66 -22.44 20.02
CA LEU A 76 8.26 -22.70 19.64
C LEU A 76 7.62 -21.57 18.82
N HIS A 77 7.94 -20.31 19.15
CA HIS A 77 7.45 -19.12 18.47
C HIS A 77 8.06 -18.88 17.08
N MET A 78 9.18 -19.54 16.75
CA MET A 78 9.84 -19.51 15.45
C MET A 78 9.50 -20.68 14.55
N ARG A 79 8.77 -21.68 15.06
CA ARG A 79 8.36 -22.84 14.27
C ARG A 79 7.26 -22.43 13.29
N PRO A 80 7.45 -22.66 11.98
CA PRO A 80 6.41 -22.38 11.00
C PRO A 80 5.19 -23.25 11.26
N GLN A 81 4.00 -22.66 11.26
CA GLN A 81 2.73 -23.36 11.49
C GLN A 81 2.35 -24.29 10.34
N ASN A 82 2.87 -24.06 9.12
CA ASN A 82 2.59 -24.84 7.92
C ASN A 82 3.89 -25.24 7.24
N GLN A 83 3.91 -26.42 6.60
CA GLN A 83 5.06 -26.91 5.85
C GLN A 83 5.49 -25.97 4.70
N GLU A 84 4.56 -25.24 4.10
CA GLU A 84 4.87 -24.22 3.07
C GLU A 84 5.72 -23.07 3.62
N ARG A 85 5.53 -22.69 4.89
CA ARG A 85 6.34 -21.65 5.56
C ARG A 85 7.72 -22.14 5.98
N SER A 86 7.97 -23.44 5.95
CA SER A 86 9.29 -24.00 6.21
C SER A 86 10.21 -23.98 4.99
N ARG A 87 9.65 -23.69 3.81
CA ARG A 87 10.44 -23.53 2.58
C ARG A 87 11.14 -22.20 2.62
N THR A 88 12.47 -22.21 2.66
CA THR A 88 13.30 -21.03 2.52
C THR A 88 13.61 -20.84 1.04
N GLY A 89 13.36 -19.68 0.48
CA GLY A 89 13.64 -19.41 -0.93
C GLY A 89 13.26 -18.00 -1.31
N THR A 90 13.76 -17.52 -2.43
CA THR A 90 13.35 -16.24 -3.00
C THR A 90 12.13 -16.48 -3.88
N ARG A 91 11.09 -15.70 -3.71
CA ARG A 91 9.90 -15.73 -4.57
C ARG A 91 10.13 -14.94 -5.85
N VAL A 92 9.36 -15.22 -6.87
CA VAL A 92 9.40 -14.46 -8.13
C VAL A 92 8.71 -13.11 -7.98
N ASP A 93 9.14 -12.15 -8.77
CA ASP A 93 8.53 -10.81 -8.81
C ASP A 93 7.14 -10.88 -9.46
N THR A 94 6.26 -9.94 -9.11
CA THR A 94 4.94 -9.80 -9.73
C THR A 94 4.95 -8.62 -10.68
N VAL A 95 4.53 -8.82 -11.91
CA VAL A 95 4.34 -7.77 -12.92
C VAL A 95 2.86 -7.44 -13.01
N VAL A 96 2.56 -6.15 -12.97
CA VAL A 96 1.21 -5.62 -13.16
C VAL A 96 1.21 -4.71 -14.37
N LEU A 97 0.23 -4.90 -15.24
CA LEU A 97 -0.03 -4.06 -16.39
C LEU A 97 -1.51 -3.71 -16.40
N VAL A 98 -1.79 -2.43 -16.56
CA VAL A 98 -3.16 -1.91 -16.67
C VAL A 98 -3.25 -0.98 -17.85
N ASP A 99 -4.15 -1.30 -18.77
CA ASP A 99 -4.44 -0.55 -19.98
C ASP A 99 -5.88 -0.04 -19.96
N LEU A 100 -6.09 1.16 -20.48
CA LEU A 100 -7.41 1.70 -20.81
C LEU A 100 -7.45 2.06 -22.28
N ASP A 101 -8.38 1.49 -23.03
CA ASP A 101 -8.54 1.68 -24.49
C ASP A 101 -7.23 1.50 -25.25
N GLY A 102 -6.39 0.54 -24.81
CA GLY A 102 -5.06 0.27 -25.41
C GLY A 102 -3.96 1.24 -25.00
N ARG A 103 -4.23 2.21 -24.12
CA ARG A 103 -3.21 3.09 -23.54
C ARG A 103 -2.70 2.48 -22.24
N HIS A 104 -1.40 2.33 -22.13
CA HIS A 104 -0.74 1.85 -20.92
C HIS A 104 -0.87 2.91 -19.82
N LEU A 105 -1.60 2.60 -18.74
CA LEU A 105 -1.72 3.44 -17.56
C LEU A 105 -0.70 3.10 -16.49
N LEU A 106 -0.49 1.80 -16.29
CA LEU A 106 0.41 1.28 -15.26
C LEU A 106 1.14 0.07 -15.80
N GLN A 107 2.46 0.08 -15.69
CA GLN A 107 3.31 -1.07 -15.91
C GLN A 107 4.38 -1.07 -14.82
N LYS A 108 4.28 -2.00 -13.88
CA LYS A 108 5.18 -2.02 -12.73
C LYS A 108 5.48 -3.42 -12.25
N THR A 109 6.72 -3.61 -11.80
CA THR A 109 7.18 -4.86 -11.21
C THR A 109 7.32 -4.67 -9.70
N TYR A 110 6.69 -5.56 -8.94
CA TYR A 110 6.70 -5.58 -7.49
C TYR A 110 7.49 -6.76 -6.97
N ARG A 111 8.42 -6.48 -6.07
CA ARG A 111 9.21 -7.51 -5.42
C ARG A 111 8.47 -8.08 -4.21
N PRO A 112 8.65 -9.36 -3.92
CA PRO A 112 8.16 -9.96 -2.70
C PRO A 112 8.71 -9.27 -1.46
N SER A 113 7.90 -9.17 -0.43
CA SER A 113 8.26 -8.56 0.84
C SER A 113 9.22 -9.47 1.65
N GLY A 114 9.76 -8.90 2.73
CA GLY A 114 10.69 -9.59 3.60
C GLY A 114 12.16 -9.43 3.18
N LEU A 115 13.07 -9.60 4.14
CA LEU A 115 14.50 -9.40 3.94
C LEU A 115 15.11 -10.39 2.92
N ARG A 116 14.51 -11.58 2.79
CA ARG A 116 14.91 -12.65 1.86
C ARG A 116 14.02 -12.72 0.62
N HIS A 117 13.10 -11.77 0.44
CA HIS A 117 12.10 -11.79 -0.62
C HIS A 117 11.28 -13.10 -0.64
N ASP A 118 10.92 -13.58 0.52
CA ASP A 118 10.18 -14.83 0.77
C ASP A 118 8.73 -14.59 1.20
N GLY A 119 8.36 -13.33 1.46
CA GLY A 119 7.02 -12.92 1.84
C GLY A 119 6.08 -12.72 0.65
N PRO A 120 4.83 -12.29 0.91
CA PRO A 120 3.88 -11.91 -0.13
C PRO A 120 4.30 -10.62 -0.82
N THR A 121 3.87 -10.47 -2.07
CA THR A 121 3.95 -9.20 -2.81
C THR A 121 2.74 -8.35 -2.47
N PHE A 122 2.97 -7.08 -2.21
CA PHE A 122 1.92 -6.08 -2.02
C PHE A 122 2.05 -5.02 -3.10
N ALA A 123 0.94 -4.64 -3.67
CA ALA A 123 0.84 -3.52 -4.59
C ALA A 123 -0.25 -2.56 -4.13
N TYR A 124 0.03 -1.28 -4.26
CA TYR A 124 -0.92 -0.21 -4.08
C TYR A 124 -0.53 0.94 -4.99
N GLU A 125 -1.38 1.21 -5.97
CA GLU A 125 -1.17 2.31 -6.91
C GLU A 125 -2.48 3.06 -7.11
N GLU A 126 -2.37 4.36 -7.34
CA GLU A 126 -3.49 5.23 -7.64
C GLU A 126 -3.17 6.00 -8.93
N VAL A 127 -4.09 5.97 -9.87
CA VAL A 127 -3.97 6.68 -11.14
C VAL A 127 -5.24 7.49 -11.36
N ALA A 128 -5.09 8.81 -11.53
CA ALA A 128 -6.19 9.66 -11.92
C ALA A 128 -6.54 9.41 -13.39
N VAL A 129 -7.82 9.26 -13.69
CA VAL A 129 -8.33 8.96 -15.02
C VAL A 129 -9.52 9.89 -15.29
N PRO A 130 -9.59 10.54 -16.47
CA PRO A 130 -10.77 11.31 -16.84
C PRO A 130 -12.04 10.47 -16.77
N ALA A 131 -13.16 11.08 -16.40
CA ALA A 131 -14.44 10.40 -16.40
C ALA A 131 -14.86 9.99 -17.83
N GLY A 132 -15.36 8.77 -17.99
CA GLY A 132 -15.74 8.21 -19.30
C GLY A 132 -15.93 6.71 -19.27
N ARG A 133 -16.33 6.16 -20.42
CA ARG A 133 -16.40 4.71 -20.63
C ARG A 133 -15.12 4.24 -21.28
N TYR A 134 -14.57 3.16 -20.74
CA TYR A 134 -13.30 2.60 -21.17
C TYR A 134 -13.35 1.08 -21.21
N ARG A 135 -12.57 0.50 -22.09
CA ARG A 135 -12.20 -0.91 -22.04
C ARG A 135 -10.97 -1.07 -21.18
N LEU A 136 -11.18 -1.56 -19.97
CA LEU A 136 -10.11 -1.86 -19.02
C LEU A 136 -9.53 -3.24 -19.32
N LYS A 137 -8.22 -3.30 -19.45
CA LYS A 137 -7.45 -4.55 -19.45
C LYS A 137 -6.47 -4.50 -18.29
N ALA A 138 -6.59 -5.46 -17.38
CA ALA A 138 -5.65 -5.64 -16.30
C ALA A 138 -4.97 -7.00 -16.41
N MET A 139 -3.67 -7.03 -16.19
CA MET A 139 -2.87 -8.24 -16.21
C MET A 139 -1.99 -8.29 -14.98
N LEU A 140 -1.98 -9.43 -14.31
CA LEU A 140 -1.06 -9.75 -13.23
C LEU A 140 -0.31 -11.02 -13.61
N ALA A 141 1.01 -10.96 -13.58
CA ALA A 141 1.87 -12.06 -13.98
C ALA A 141 3.01 -12.29 -12.99
N GLU A 142 3.43 -13.54 -12.82
CA GLU A 142 4.66 -13.89 -12.11
C GLU A 142 5.84 -13.86 -13.09
N ALA A 143 6.82 -13.01 -12.81
CA ALA A 143 8.03 -12.89 -13.63
C ALA A 143 9.02 -14.02 -13.31
N ALA A 144 9.45 -14.78 -14.31
CA ALA A 144 10.52 -15.75 -14.13
C ALA A 144 11.88 -15.05 -14.28
N LYS A 145 12.74 -15.12 -13.25
CA LYS A 145 14.14 -14.67 -13.40
C LYS A 145 14.92 -15.63 -14.31
N GLY A 146 15.44 -15.12 -15.41
CA GLY A 146 16.26 -15.90 -16.36
C GLY A 146 15.51 -16.51 -17.54
N ALA A 147 14.21 -16.37 -17.60
CA ALA A 147 13.48 -16.51 -18.86
C ALA A 147 13.64 -15.22 -19.65
N GLY A 148 13.98 -15.32 -20.93
CA GLY A 148 13.96 -14.17 -21.82
C GLY A 148 12.58 -13.49 -21.78
N ASP A 149 12.53 -12.22 -22.17
CA ASP A 149 11.31 -11.41 -22.20
C ASP A 149 10.11 -12.23 -22.72
N GLY A 150 9.24 -12.69 -21.81
CA GLY A 150 7.99 -13.34 -22.20
C GLY A 150 7.60 -14.63 -21.46
N GLU A 151 8.46 -15.29 -20.72
CA GLU A 151 8.07 -16.52 -20.02
C GLU A 151 7.46 -16.21 -18.65
N GLN A 152 6.13 -16.03 -18.65
CA GLN A 152 5.31 -15.84 -17.46
C GLN A 152 4.88 -17.20 -16.90
N ARG A 153 5.14 -17.47 -15.63
CA ARG A 153 4.75 -18.74 -14.99
C ARG A 153 3.26 -18.85 -14.68
N ARG A 154 2.66 -17.76 -14.22
CA ARG A 154 1.23 -17.63 -13.95
C ARG A 154 0.76 -16.29 -14.47
N LEU A 155 -0.39 -16.29 -15.09
CA LEU A 155 -0.98 -15.11 -15.70
C LEU A 155 -2.46 -15.05 -15.38
N TRP A 156 -2.88 -13.93 -14.82
CA TRP A 156 -4.29 -13.58 -14.66
C TRP A 156 -4.59 -12.35 -15.49
N GLN A 157 -5.70 -12.41 -16.20
CA GLN A 157 -6.14 -11.34 -17.08
C GLN A 157 -7.61 -11.03 -16.79
N LEU A 158 -7.92 -9.74 -16.86
CA LEU A 158 -9.28 -9.21 -16.80
C LEU A 158 -9.44 -8.25 -17.96
N GLU A 159 -10.53 -8.39 -18.69
CA GLU A 159 -10.96 -7.42 -19.70
C GLU A 159 -12.44 -7.11 -19.47
N GLU A 160 -12.74 -5.84 -19.19
CA GLU A 160 -14.09 -5.40 -18.83
C GLU A 160 -14.33 -3.96 -19.32
N GLU A 161 -15.59 -3.67 -19.71
CA GLU A 161 -16.01 -2.30 -19.95
C GLU A 161 -16.38 -1.63 -18.64
N VAL A 162 -15.74 -0.50 -18.34
CA VAL A 162 -15.94 0.24 -17.11
C VAL A 162 -16.44 1.66 -17.40
N ASP A 163 -17.37 2.14 -16.58
CA ASP A 163 -17.84 3.52 -16.61
C ASP A 163 -17.27 4.26 -15.40
N ILE A 164 -16.29 5.10 -15.64
CA ILE A 164 -15.63 5.90 -14.60
C ILE A 164 -16.35 7.24 -14.48
N ARG A 165 -16.99 7.47 -13.34
CA ARG A 165 -17.67 8.74 -13.05
C ARG A 165 -16.72 9.73 -12.37
N PRO A 166 -17.01 11.05 -12.47
CA PRO A 166 -16.26 12.04 -11.72
C PRO A 166 -16.24 11.72 -10.22
N ARG A 167 -15.06 11.82 -9.61
CA ARG A 167 -14.81 11.55 -8.19
C ARG A 167 -15.11 10.08 -7.75
N GLN A 168 -15.33 9.19 -8.68
CA GLN A 168 -15.48 7.77 -8.39
C GLN A 168 -14.10 7.14 -8.17
N VAL A 169 -14.04 6.20 -7.25
CA VAL A 169 -12.91 5.30 -7.08
C VAL A 169 -13.30 3.95 -7.66
N LEU A 170 -12.55 3.48 -8.64
CA LEU A 170 -12.65 2.14 -9.19
C LEU A 170 -11.49 1.33 -8.67
N LEU A 171 -11.75 0.21 -8.00
CA LEU A 171 -10.74 -0.64 -7.40
C LEU A 171 -10.52 -1.89 -8.26
N ILE A 172 -9.28 -2.11 -8.68
CA ILE A 172 -8.82 -3.39 -9.21
C ILE A 172 -8.22 -4.17 -8.05
N ASP A 173 -8.85 -5.28 -7.73
CA ASP A 173 -8.46 -6.19 -6.65
C ASP A 173 -8.09 -7.55 -7.22
N PHE A 174 -7.29 -8.31 -6.47
CA PHE A 174 -6.89 -9.65 -6.83
C PHE A 174 -7.05 -10.60 -5.64
N SER A 175 -7.65 -11.75 -5.92
CA SER A 175 -7.65 -12.89 -5.00
C SER A 175 -7.19 -14.16 -5.71
N GLU A 176 -6.56 -15.08 -4.98
CA GLU A 176 -6.11 -16.36 -5.53
C GLU A 176 -7.27 -17.21 -6.06
N GLU A 177 -8.48 -17.05 -5.50
CA GLU A 177 -9.67 -17.84 -5.85
C GLU A 177 -10.42 -17.26 -7.04
N ALA A 178 -10.64 -15.93 -7.06
CA ALA A 178 -11.44 -15.25 -8.05
C ALA A 178 -10.60 -14.62 -9.18
N GLY A 179 -9.28 -14.52 -9.02
CA GLY A 179 -8.41 -13.79 -9.93
C GLY A 179 -8.55 -12.27 -9.78
N LEU A 180 -8.35 -11.54 -10.87
CA LEU A 180 -8.54 -10.09 -10.94
C LEU A 180 -10.04 -9.76 -11.00
N SER A 181 -10.44 -8.73 -10.27
CA SER A 181 -11.82 -8.21 -10.25
C SER A 181 -11.83 -6.69 -10.15
N VAL A 182 -12.91 -6.07 -10.64
CA VAL A 182 -13.16 -4.63 -10.56
C VAL A 182 -14.35 -4.37 -9.65
N ARG A 183 -14.22 -3.38 -8.78
CA ARG A 183 -15.28 -2.97 -7.83
C ARG A 183 -15.41 -1.46 -7.76
#